data_fbf3e0c81a72c7fbc9f4bdf882955ea0
#
_entry.id   fbf3e0c81a72c7fbc9f4bdf882955ea0
#
_cell.length_a   1.000
_cell.length_b   1.000
_cell.length_c   1.000
_cell.angle_alpha   90.00
_cell.angle_beta   90.00
_cell.angle_gamma   90.00
#
_symmetry.space_group_name_H-M   'P 1'
#
loop_
_entity.id
_entity.type
_entity.pdbx_description
1 polymer ?
#
loop_
_entity_poly.entity_id
_entity_poly.type
_entity_poly.pdbx_seq_one_letter_code
_entity_poly.pdbx_strand_id
1 'polypeptide(L)'
;MKKNGNWWCVDTVGLAGDFMRLENFSCIPPIKKAVTYCTQFRNAIDAGTWIGDSTVLMSSMFDRVIGFEPHPLVYVCCEKNLKDRNITNVEMYNYALSNKNKLMNLYNGKSTFSGWVSEKEEAPELVTVHNEQQVQTIVLDSYHFEDIDFIKLDCDSHEGYILAGAENFFKTNSPVVLIENKLRILKDRQPADMPNAIELLESYGYVLRERVEKNDYVYTKGETDAE
;
A
#
# COMPACT_ATOMS: atom_id res chain seq x y z
N MET A 1 11.58 4.68 18.43
CA MET A 1 11.38 5.71 17.39
C MET A 1 12.40 6.82 17.53
N LYS A 2 12.95 7.27 16.45
CA LYS A 2 13.85 8.42 16.39
C LYS A 2 13.58 9.26 15.15
N LYS A 3 14.11 10.47 15.09
CA LYS A 3 14.07 11.33 13.91
C LYS A 3 15.33 11.12 13.07
N ASN A 4 15.19 10.92 11.78
CA ASN A 4 16.28 10.84 10.81
C ASN A 4 16.00 11.87 9.70
N GLY A 5 16.82 12.92 9.63
CA GLY A 5 16.47 14.09 8.84
C GLY A 5 15.16 14.71 9.34
N ASN A 6 14.23 14.92 8.43
CA ASN A 6 12.89 15.47 8.72
C ASN A 6 11.83 14.39 9.01
N TRP A 7 12.23 13.11 9.15
CA TRP A 7 11.31 11.99 9.26
C TRP A 7 11.43 11.24 10.59
N TRP A 8 10.31 10.97 11.23
CA TRP A 8 10.22 9.99 12.32
C TRP A 8 10.25 8.59 11.72
N CYS A 9 11.03 7.72 12.33
CA CYS A 9 11.14 6.32 11.92
C CYS A 9 11.33 5.39 13.12
N VAL A 10 11.05 4.13 12.93
CA VAL A 10 11.52 3.08 13.82
C VAL A 10 13.02 2.95 13.61
N ASP A 11 13.78 2.57 14.64
CA ASP A 11 15.24 2.54 14.60
C ASP A 11 15.74 1.66 13.44
N THR A 12 16.01 2.26 12.31
CA THR A 12 16.45 1.59 11.09
C THR A 12 17.90 1.91 10.82
N VAL A 13 18.68 0.87 10.53
CA VAL A 13 20.08 0.97 10.11
C VAL A 13 20.14 0.59 8.63
N GLY A 14 20.92 1.29 7.82
CA GLY A 14 21.17 0.96 6.42
C GLY A 14 20.38 1.79 5.40
N LEU A 15 20.04 1.21 4.25
CA LEU A 15 19.46 1.89 3.08
C LEU A 15 18.22 2.75 3.39
N ALA A 16 17.32 2.26 4.25
CA ALA A 16 16.15 3.04 4.65
C ALA A 16 16.53 4.35 5.36
N GLY A 17 17.59 4.33 6.18
CA GLY A 17 18.11 5.53 6.82
C GLY A 17 18.64 6.56 5.81
N ASP A 18 19.26 6.11 4.73
CA ASP A 18 19.78 6.99 3.68
C ASP A 18 18.64 7.57 2.82
N PHE A 19 17.62 6.79 2.48
CA PHE A 19 16.43 7.30 1.79
C PHE A 19 15.74 8.42 2.57
N MET A 20 15.54 8.24 3.88
CA MET A 20 14.93 9.27 4.72
C MET A 20 15.77 10.54 4.83
N ARG A 21 17.10 10.38 4.97
CA ARG A 21 18.01 11.52 5.08
C ARG A 21 18.09 12.35 3.81
N LEU A 22 18.06 11.69 2.66
CA LEU A 22 18.17 12.31 1.33
C LEU A 22 16.80 12.70 0.76
N GLU A 23 15.71 12.31 1.42
CA GLU A 23 14.31 12.48 0.92
C GLU A 23 14.11 11.90 -0.49
N ASN A 24 14.85 10.85 -0.80
CA ASN A 24 14.81 10.16 -2.10
C ASN A 24 13.99 8.87 -1.98
N PHE A 25 12.68 9.02 -1.90
CA PHE A 25 11.73 7.90 -1.78
C PHE A 25 11.38 7.35 -3.16
N SER A 26 11.50 6.03 -3.30
CA SER A 26 11.25 5.32 -4.57
C SER A 26 9.79 5.39 -5.02
N CYS A 27 8.83 5.56 -4.11
CA CYS A 27 7.41 5.66 -4.42
C CYS A 27 7.01 6.99 -5.10
N ILE A 28 7.82 8.05 -5.00
CA ILE A 28 7.48 9.39 -5.50
C ILE A 28 7.34 9.43 -7.03
N PRO A 29 8.31 8.95 -7.85
CA PRO A 29 8.15 8.98 -9.30
C PRO A 29 6.95 8.15 -9.81
N PRO A 30 6.72 6.89 -9.33
CA PRO A 30 5.54 6.12 -9.70
C PRO A 30 4.22 6.84 -9.41
N ILE A 31 4.05 7.43 -8.22
CA ILE A 31 2.83 8.15 -7.86
C ILE A 31 2.63 9.35 -8.79
N LYS A 32 3.66 10.19 -8.97
CA LYS A 32 3.57 11.37 -9.87
C LYS A 32 3.18 10.98 -11.29
N LYS A 33 3.63 9.83 -11.76
CA LYS A 33 3.26 9.35 -13.09
C LYS A 33 1.82 8.80 -13.09
N ALA A 34 1.45 7.98 -12.12
CA ALA A 34 0.13 7.38 -12.06
C ALA A 34 -1.00 8.41 -11.95
N VAL A 35 -0.82 9.47 -11.16
CA VAL A 35 -1.82 10.52 -11.00
C VAL A 35 -2.08 11.33 -12.28
N THR A 36 -1.21 11.25 -13.30
CA THR A 36 -1.49 11.87 -14.60
C THR A 36 -2.65 11.22 -15.36
N TYR A 37 -3.09 10.05 -14.93
CA TYR A 37 -4.28 9.36 -15.43
C TYR A 37 -5.55 9.70 -14.66
N CYS A 38 -5.44 10.39 -13.51
CA CYS A 38 -6.59 10.87 -12.76
C CYS A 38 -7.25 12.05 -13.45
N THR A 39 -8.57 12.05 -13.47
CA THR A 39 -9.38 13.18 -13.97
C THR A 39 -9.97 14.02 -12.83
N GLN A 40 -9.99 13.46 -11.62
CA GLN A 40 -10.42 14.09 -10.39
C GLN A 40 -9.46 13.75 -9.25
N PHE A 41 -9.48 14.54 -8.19
CA PHE A 41 -8.53 14.43 -7.07
C PHE A 41 -9.26 14.56 -5.72
N ARG A 42 -10.43 13.91 -5.59
CA ARG A 42 -11.26 13.95 -4.38
C ARG A 42 -10.65 13.11 -3.27
N ASN A 43 -10.75 11.79 -3.38
CA ASN A 43 -10.26 10.88 -2.35
C ASN A 43 -9.23 9.90 -2.94
N ALA A 44 -8.21 9.58 -2.14
CA ALA A 44 -7.22 8.58 -2.48
C ALA A 44 -7.01 7.59 -1.34
N ILE A 45 -6.65 6.35 -1.67
CA ILE A 45 -6.26 5.31 -0.72
C ILE A 45 -4.77 5.01 -0.87
N ASP A 46 -4.05 4.99 0.25
CA ASP A 46 -2.64 4.58 0.35
C ASP A 46 -2.56 3.30 1.19
N ALA A 47 -2.50 2.15 0.53
CA ALA A 47 -2.32 0.86 1.17
C ALA A 47 -0.83 0.55 1.29
N GLY A 48 -0.36 0.42 2.53
CA GLY A 48 1.06 0.34 2.85
C GLY A 48 1.72 1.72 2.89
N THR A 49 1.32 2.54 3.87
CA THR A 49 1.82 3.92 3.99
C THR A 49 3.25 3.99 4.50
N TRP A 50 3.74 2.91 5.11
CA TRP A 50 5.02 2.91 5.80
C TRP A 50 5.12 4.11 6.76
N ILE A 51 6.20 4.92 6.69
CA ILE A 51 6.34 6.12 7.53
C ILE A 51 5.59 7.35 7.01
N GLY A 52 4.83 7.21 5.90
CA GLY A 52 3.98 8.24 5.34
C GLY A 52 4.60 9.08 4.22
N ASP A 53 5.67 8.63 3.59
CA ASP A 53 6.31 9.34 2.47
C ASP A 53 5.38 9.47 1.25
N SER A 54 4.72 8.38 0.84
CA SER A 54 3.67 8.38 -0.18
C SER A 54 2.46 9.21 0.26
N THR A 55 2.02 9.03 1.50
CA THR A 55 0.85 9.69 2.07
C THR A 55 1.02 11.22 2.09
N VAL A 56 2.22 11.71 2.49
CA VAL A 56 2.56 13.14 2.47
C VAL A 56 2.48 13.71 1.07
N LEU A 57 2.98 12.99 0.06
CA LEU A 57 2.87 13.43 -1.33
C LEU A 57 1.39 13.47 -1.77
N MET A 58 0.65 12.40 -1.54
CA MET A 58 -0.74 12.27 -1.95
C MET A 58 -1.64 13.31 -1.27
N SER A 59 -1.36 13.66 0.00
CA SER A 59 -2.11 14.70 0.73
C SER A 59 -2.01 16.08 0.10
N SER A 60 -0.97 16.34 -0.69
CA SER A 60 -0.83 17.60 -1.44
C SER A 60 -1.57 17.60 -2.79
N MET A 61 -2.10 16.46 -3.20
CA MET A 61 -2.74 16.26 -4.50
C MET A 61 -4.24 16.00 -4.40
N PHE A 62 -4.69 15.34 -3.35
CA PHE A 62 -6.07 14.91 -3.15
C PHE A 62 -6.73 15.69 -1.99
N ASP A 63 -8.03 15.89 -2.09
CA ASP A 63 -8.81 16.55 -1.02
C ASP A 63 -8.76 15.74 0.27
N ARG A 64 -8.76 14.40 0.19
CA ARG A 64 -8.63 13.49 1.33
C ARG A 64 -7.79 12.27 0.96
N VAL A 65 -6.95 11.81 1.89
CA VAL A 65 -6.20 10.55 1.77
C VAL A 65 -6.57 9.62 2.92
N ILE A 66 -6.75 8.35 2.63
CA ILE A 66 -7.06 7.28 3.56
C ILE A 66 -5.88 6.32 3.56
N GLY A 67 -5.12 6.28 4.66
CA GLY A 67 -3.89 5.48 4.78
C GLY A 67 -4.07 4.24 5.64
N PHE A 68 -3.45 3.13 5.22
CA PHE A 68 -3.43 1.87 5.96
C PHE A 68 -1.99 1.41 6.20
N GLU A 69 -1.65 1.21 7.48
CA GLU A 69 -0.34 0.72 7.92
C GLU A 69 -0.53 -0.26 9.09
N PRO A 70 -0.24 -1.55 8.91
CA PRO A 70 -0.46 -2.55 9.96
C PRO A 70 0.54 -2.48 11.11
N HIS A 71 1.80 -2.10 10.85
CA HIS A 71 2.83 -2.13 11.87
C HIS A 71 2.65 -0.99 12.89
N PRO A 72 2.35 -1.25 14.19
CA PRO A 72 1.97 -0.20 15.14
C PRO A 72 3.01 0.91 15.30
N LEU A 73 4.30 0.57 15.34
CA LEU A 73 5.36 1.57 15.50
C LEU A 73 5.59 2.39 14.22
N VAL A 74 5.42 1.78 13.05
CA VAL A 74 5.53 2.46 11.75
C VAL A 74 4.34 3.40 11.56
N TYR A 75 3.13 2.93 11.89
CA TYR A 75 1.91 3.73 11.95
C TYR A 75 2.10 5.00 12.80
N VAL A 76 2.63 4.87 14.03
CA VAL A 76 2.90 6.02 14.90
C VAL A 76 3.96 6.96 14.30
N CYS A 77 4.94 6.42 13.57
CA CYS A 77 5.89 7.26 12.85
C CYS A 77 5.20 8.05 11.74
N CYS A 78 4.31 7.41 10.97
CA CYS A 78 3.51 8.06 9.93
C CYS A 78 2.67 9.20 10.53
N GLU A 79 1.88 8.94 11.59
CA GLU A 79 1.09 9.98 12.27
C GLU A 79 1.94 11.18 12.73
N LYS A 80 3.13 10.92 13.29
CA LYS A 80 4.07 11.98 13.69
C LYS A 80 4.58 12.77 12.49
N ASN A 81 4.88 12.10 11.39
CA ASN A 81 5.35 12.75 10.18
C ASN A 81 4.28 13.64 9.54
N LEU A 82 3.03 13.21 9.56
CA LEU A 82 1.88 14.01 9.12
C LEU A 82 1.67 15.22 10.03
N LYS A 83 1.70 15.01 11.35
CA LYS A 83 1.54 16.08 12.35
C LYS A 83 2.65 17.14 12.25
N ASP A 84 3.92 16.74 12.12
CA ASP A 84 5.06 17.66 12.00
C ASP A 84 4.97 18.55 10.75
N ARG A 85 4.20 18.11 9.74
CA ARG A 85 3.95 18.83 8.48
C ARG A 85 2.62 19.59 8.45
N ASN A 86 1.87 19.57 9.56
CA ASN A 86 0.53 20.17 9.67
C ASN A 86 -0.45 19.63 8.61
N ILE A 87 -0.35 18.36 8.23
CA ILE A 87 -1.25 17.70 7.29
C ILE A 87 -2.51 17.29 8.06
N THR A 88 -3.67 17.72 7.59
CA THR A 88 -4.98 17.52 8.27
C THR A 88 -6.02 16.79 7.43
N ASN A 89 -5.72 16.54 6.15
CA ASN A 89 -6.62 15.86 5.22
C ASN A 89 -6.29 14.37 5.03
N VAL A 90 -5.61 13.76 6.00
CA VAL A 90 -5.26 12.35 6.02
C VAL A 90 -5.95 11.66 7.19
N GLU A 91 -6.60 10.54 6.90
CA GLU A 91 -7.18 9.63 7.89
C GLU A 91 -6.38 8.32 7.89
N MET A 92 -5.81 7.98 9.05
CA MET A 92 -4.92 6.82 9.17
C MET A 92 -5.58 5.67 9.93
N TYR A 93 -5.40 4.46 9.42
CA TYR A 93 -5.86 3.21 10.02
C TYR A 93 -4.69 2.27 10.32
N ASN A 94 -4.57 1.83 11.57
CA ASN A 94 -3.58 0.82 11.98
C ASN A 94 -4.09 -0.59 11.69
N TYR A 95 -4.36 -0.88 10.42
CA TYR A 95 -4.85 -2.17 9.92
C TYR A 95 -4.07 -2.58 8.68
N ALA A 96 -4.02 -3.89 8.41
CA ALA A 96 -3.68 -4.40 7.10
C ALA A 96 -4.96 -4.58 6.26
N LEU A 97 -4.94 -4.20 5.00
CA LEU A 97 -5.98 -4.59 4.05
C LEU A 97 -5.80 -6.06 3.66
N SER A 98 -6.88 -6.82 3.52
CA SER A 98 -6.87 -8.23 3.14
C SER A 98 -8.25 -8.68 2.62
N ASN A 99 -8.42 -9.99 2.40
CA ASN A 99 -9.70 -10.59 2.03
C ASN A 99 -10.53 -11.11 3.22
N LYS A 100 -10.04 -10.93 4.45
CA LYS A 100 -10.71 -11.40 5.68
C LYS A 100 -10.50 -10.40 6.82
N ASN A 101 -11.52 -10.27 7.66
CA ASN A 101 -11.46 -9.48 8.90
C ASN A 101 -11.02 -10.38 10.05
N LYS A 102 -9.71 -10.42 10.37
CA LYS A 102 -9.17 -11.26 11.44
C LYS A 102 -7.81 -10.79 11.95
N LEU A 103 -7.33 -11.39 13.03
CA LEU A 103 -5.93 -11.26 13.45
C LEU A 103 -5.06 -12.15 12.54
N MET A 104 -3.96 -11.59 12.07
CA MET A 104 -2.94 -12.27 11.27
C MET A 104 -1.55 -11.91 11.79
N ASN A 105 -0.56 -12.74 11.47
CA ASN A 105 0.82 -12.47 11.82
C ASN A 105 1.46 -11.52 10.81
N LEU A 106 2.13 -10.49 11.31
CA LEU A 106 2.98 -9.60 10.53
C LEU A 106 4.44 -9.97 10.81
N TYR A 107 5.15 -10.36 9.77
CA TYR A 107 6.56 -10.72 9.80
C TYR A 107 7.42 -9.60 9.21
N ASN A 108 8.33 -9.07 10.00
CA ASN A 108 9.17 -7.95 9.59
C ASN A 108 10.60 -8.37 9.27
N GLY A 109 11.14 -7.82 8.18
CA GLY A 109 12.54 -7.93 7.81
C GLY A 109 13.45 -6.97 8.60
N LYS A 110 14.77 -7.22 8.54
CA LYS A 110 15.79 -6.49 9.32
C LYS A 110 15.89 -4.99 9.05
N SER A 111 15.67 -4.55 7.85
CA SER A 111 16.21 -3.26 7.41
C SER A 111 15.18 -2.18 7.12
N THR A 112 13.92 -2.51 6.95
CA THR A 112 12.92 -1.56 6.45
C THR A 112 11.66 -1.47 7.31
N PHE A 113 11.47 -2.40 8.25
CA PHE A 113 10.18 -2.62 8.91
C PHE A 113 9.01 -2.78 7.90
N SER A 114 9.36 -3.06 6.63
CA SER A 114 8.42 -3.63 5.70
C SER A 114 8.22 -5.08 6.08
N GLY A 115 7.00 -5.55 5.98
CA GLY A 115 6.68 -6.89 6.39
C GLY A 115 5.47 -7.39 5.63
N TRP A 116 5.28 -8.69 5.62
CA TRP A 116 4.08 -9.22 5.03
C TRP A 116 3.19 -9.88 6.08
N VAL A 117 1.91 -9.87 5.77
CA VAL A 117 0.86 -10.45 6.59
C VAL A 117 0.59 -11.89 6.15
N SER A 118 0.50 -12.82 7.09
CA SER A 118 0.24 -14.23 6.82
C SER A 118 -0.69 -14.86 7.85
N GLU A 119 -1.49 -15.83 7.40
CA GLU A 119 -2.26 -16.70 8.27
C GLU A 119 -1.41 -17.80 8.93
N LYS A 120 -0.24 -18.10 8.39
CA LYS A 120 0.65 -19.14 8.89
C LYS A 120 1.34 -18.71 10.16
N GLU A 121 1.48 -19.63 11.10
CA GLU A 121 2.23 -19.43 12.35
C GLU A 121 3.75 -19.43 12.12
N GLU A 122 4.22 -19.93 10.96
CA GLU A 122 5.63 -19.99 10.61
C GLU A 122 5.94 -18.99 9.49
N ALA A 123 7.00 -18.20 9.70
CA ALA A 123 7.55 -17.36 8.66
C ALA A 123 8.09 -18.23 7.52
N PRO A 124 8.00 -17.80 6.26
CA PRO A 124 8.63 -18.51 5.16
C PRO A 124 10.14 -18.69 5.41
N GLU A 125 10.65 -19.89 5.12
CA GLU A 125 12.04 -20.30 5.38
C GLU A 125 13.13 -19.34 4.86
N LEU A 126 12.79 -18.51 3.86
CA LEU A 126 13.71 -17.60 3.19
C LEU A 126 13.80 -16.20 3.84
N VAL A 127 13.06 -15.96 4.93
CA VAL A 127 13.03 -14.65 5.56
C VAL A 127 13.61 -14.71 6.95
N THR A 128 14.68 -13.97 7.17
CA THR A 128 15.15 -13.73 8.52
C THR A 128 14.16 -12.81 9.22
N VAL A 129 13.21 -13.41 9.95
CA VAL A 129 12.25 -12.68 10.77
C VAL A 129 12.97 -12.09 11.97
N HIS A 130 12.80 -10.79 12.17
CA HIS A 130 13.32 -10.10 13.34
C HIS A 130 12.25 -9.84 14.38
N ASN A 131 11.01 -9.72 13.95
CA ASN A 131 9.87 -9.49 14.82
C ASN A 131 8.61 -10.11 14.20
N GLU A 132 7.86 -10.80 15.02
CA GLU A 132 6.53 -11.29 14.71
C GLU A 132 5.55 -10.57 15.64
N GLN A 133 4.47 -10.05 15.09
CA GLN A 133 3.40 -9.45 15.87
C GLN A 133 2.06 -9.71 15.20
N GLN A 134 1.01 -9.77 16.01
CA GLN A 134 -0.34 -9.86 15.46
C GLN A 134 -0.87 -8.49 15.09
N VAL A 135 -1.49 -8.41 13.91
CA VAL A 135 -2.15 -7.22 13.38
C VAL A 135 -3.56 -7.57 12.95
N GLN A 136 -4.46 -6.62 13.09
CA GLN A 136 -5.82 -6.77 12.58
C GLN A 136 -5.82 -6.54 11.08
N THR A 137 -6.40 -7.50 10.33
CA THR A 137 -6.71 -7.31 8.91
C THR A 137 -8.16 -6.93 8.73
N ILE A 138 -8.43 -6.16 7.69
CA ILE A 138 -9.76 -5.71 7.32
C ILE A 138 -9.97 -5.86 5.80
N VAL A 139 -11.22 -6.06 5.43
CA VAL A 139 -11.65 -6.16 4.04
C VAL A 139 -12.04 -4.77 3.54
N LEU A 140 -11.53 -4.36 2.39
CA LEU A 140 -11.83 -3.04 1.82
C LEU A 140 -13.34 -2.86 1.58
N ASP A 141 -14.02 -3.92 1.17
CA ASP A 141 -15.49 -3.94 1.00
C ASP A 141 -16.28 -3.77 2.31
N SER A 142 -15.63 -3.87 3.48
CA SER A 142 -16.26 -3.55 4.78
C SER A 142 -16.45 -2.04 4.98
N TYR A 143 -15.80 -1.22 4.18
CA TYR A 143 -15.94 0.23 4.16
C TYR A 143 -16.75 0.64 2.93
N HIS A 144 -17.63 1.60 3.12
CA HIS A 144 -18.38 2.20 2.02
C HIS A 144 -17.68 3.47 1.55
N PHE A 145 -16.45 3.30 1.03
CA PHE A 145 -15.72 4.42 0.45
C PHE A 145 -16.33 4.80 -0.90
N GLU A 146 -16.57 6.07 -1.05
CA GLU A 146 -17.13 6.68 -2.28
C GLU A 146 -16.14 7.70 -2.83
N ASP A 147 -16.26 7.97 -4.12
CA ASP A 147 -15.46 8.99 -4.81
C ASP A 147 -13.95 8.77 -4.72
N ILE A 148 -13.51 7.50 -4.72
CA ILE A 148 -12.08 7.18 -4.73
C ILE A 148 -11.57 7.31 -6.17
N ASP A 149 -10.67 8.27 -6.37
CA ASP A 149 -10.08 8.57 -7.69
C ASP A 149 -8.72 7.91 -7.89
N PHE A 150 -8.05 7.54 -6.79
CA PHE A 150 -6.73 6.90 -6.83
C PHE A 150 -6.57 5.88 -5.70
N ILE A 151 -5.91 4.77 -5.99
CA ILE A 151 -5.46 3.80 -4.97
C ILE A 151 -4.03 3.35 -5.26
N LYS A 152 -3.15 3.46 -4.25
CA LYS A 152 -1.82 2.84 -4.25
C LYS A 152 -1.89 1.53 -3.47
N LEU A 153 -1.41 0.45 -4.08
CA LEU A 153 -1.27 -0.88 -3.49
C LEU A 153 0.22 -1.27 -3.48
N ASP A 154 0.85 -1.17 -2.33
CA ASP A 154 2.26 -1.49 -2.11
C ASP A 154 2.39 -2.12 -0.71
N CYS A 155 2.05 -3.39 -0.64
CA CYS A 155 1.85 -4.15 0.59
C CYS A 155 2.71 -5.43 0.64
N ASP A 156 3.93 -5.35 0.07
CA ASP A 156 4.93 -6.42 0.12
C ASP A 156 4.37 -7.79 -0.31
N SER A 157 3.68 -7.83 -1.46
CA SER A 157 3.09 -9.03 -2.07
C SER A 157 1.79 -9.52 -1.42
N HIS A 158 1.04 -8.66 -0.72
CA HIS A 158 -0.28 -8.97 -0.19
C HIS A 158 -1.44 -8.45 -1.08
N GLU A 159 -1.11 -7.83 -2.20
CA GLU A 159 -2.04 -7.12 -3.10
C GLU A 159 -3.14 -8.04 -3.64
N GLY A 160 -2.82 -9.30 -3.92
CA GLY A 160 -3.81 -10.29 -4.39
C GLY A 160 -4.93 -10.54 -3.37
N TYR A 161 -4.59 -10.62 -2.07
CA TYR A 161 -5.61 -10.75 -1.03
C TYR A 161 -6.41 -9.47 -0.84
N ILE A 162 -5.78 -8.29 -0.97
CA ILE A 162 -6.49 -7.02 -0.89
C ILE A 162 -7.53 -6.92 -1.98
N LEU A 163 -7.16 -7.20 -3.22
CA LEU A 163 -8.06 -7.16 -4.36
C LEU A 163 -9.19 -8.20 -4.26
N ALA A 164 -8.89 -9.40 -3.76
CA ALA A 164 -9.93 -10.42 -3.51
C ALA A 164 -10.96 -9.99 -2.43
N GLY A 165 -10.62 -9.01 -1.59
CA GLY A 165 -11.52 -8.40 -0.60
C GLY A 165 -12.09 -7.04 -1.02
N ALA A 166 -12.02 -6.70 -2.32
CA ALA A 166 -12.37 -5.37 -2.83
C ALA A 166 -13.31 -5.40 -4.04
N GLU A 167 -14.02 -6.50 -4.26
CA GLU A 167 -14.89 -6.67 -5.45
C GLU A 167 -15.97 -5.59 -5.54
N ASN A 168 -16.67 -5.31 -4.42
CA ASN A 168 -17.71 -4.29 -4.39
C ASN A 168 -17.12 -2.88 -4.48
N PHE A 169 -15.98 -2.65 -3.85
CA PHE A 169 -15.24 -1.39 -3.97
C PHE A 169 -14.95 -1.05 -5.45
N PHE A 170 -14.44 -2.00 -6.23
CA PHE A 170 -14.14 -1.81 -7.66
C PHE A 170 -15.38 -1.82 -8.57
N LYS A 171 -16.55 -2.20 -8.06
CA LYS A 171 -17.86 -2.02 -8.75
C LYS A 171 -18.41 -0.61 -8.57
N THR A 172 -18.17 0.00 -7.42
CA THR A 172 -18.72 1.32 -7.06
C THR A 172 -17.76 2.47 -7.32
N ASN A 173 -16.46 2.20 -7.31
CA ASN A 173 -15.40 3.16 -7.61
C ASN A 173 -14.62 2.72 -8.85
N SER A 174 -14.04 3.68 -9.53
CA SER A 174 -13.19 3.42 -10.71
C SER A 174 -11.85 4.17 -10.59
N PRO A 175 -11.09 3.96 -9.49
CA PRO A 175 -9.85 4.70 -9.27
C PRO A 175 -8.80 4.36 -10.32
N VAL A 176 -7.85 5.25 -10.52
CA VAL A 176 -6.56 4.89 -11.07
C VAL A 176 -5.84 4.03 -10.03
N VAL A 177 -5.31 2.89 -10.44
CA VAL A 177 -4.61 1.94 -9.57
C VAL A 177 -3.11 1.99 -9.85
N LEU A 178 -2.33 2.32 -8.84
CA LEU A 178 -0.88 2.10 -8.84
C LEU A 178 -0.61 0.88 -7.97
N ILE A 179 -0.08 -0.18 -8.57
CA ILE A 179 0.19 -1.44 -7.88
C ILE A 179 1.65 -1.86 -8.01
N GLU A 180 2.28 -2.17 -6.86
CA GLU A 180 3.55 -2.87 -6.86
C GLU A 180 3.32 -4.37 -7.05
N ASN A 181 3.94 -4.96 -8.09
CA ASN A 181 3.83 -6.39 -8.37
C ASN A 181 5.20 -7.06 -8.35
N LYS A 182 5.55 -7.62 -7.20
CA LYS A 182 6.79 -8.37 -6.98
C LYS A 182 6.67 -9.87 -7.31
N LEU A 183 5.56 -10.33 -7.85
CA LEU A 183 5.27 -11.76 -8.13
C LEU A 183 6.44 -12.50 -8.80
N ARG A 184 7.13 -11.82 -9.69
CA ARG A 184 8.25 -12.39 -10.44
C ARG A 184 9.49 -12.66 -9.57
N ILE A 185 9.64 -11.88 -8.48
CA ILE A 185 10.82 -11.95 -7.58
C ILE A 185 10.55 -12.90 -6.40
N LEU A 186 9.28 -13.04 -6.01
CA LEU A 186 8.88 -13.70 -4.78
C LEU A 186 8.04 -14.98 -5.01
N LYS A 187 8.08 -15.56 -6.22
CA LYS A 187 7.32 -16.79 -6.55
C LYS A 187 7.45 -17.89 -5.50
N ASP A 188 8.64 -18.03 -4.93
CA ASP A 188 8.93 -19.08 -3.94
C ASP A 188 8.52 -18.68 -2.50
N ARG A 189 8.02 -17.46 -2.31
CA ARG A 189 7.65 -16.92 -0.99
C ARG A 189 6.15 -16.73 -0.82
N GLN A 190 5.38 -16.87 -1.88
CA GLN A 190 3.95 -16.66 -1.84
C GLN A 190 3.22 -17.95 -1.46
N PRO A 191 2.15 -17.87 -0.66
CA PRO A 191 1.24 -18.98 -0.48
C PRO A 191 0.72 -19.44 -1.84
N ALA A 192 0.62 -20.79 -2.03
CA ALA A 192 0.15 -21.37 -3.29
C ALA A 192 -1.30 -20.98 -3.63
N ASP A 193 -2.06 -20.55 -2.64
CA ASP A 193 -3.45 -20.13 -2.71
C ASP A 193 -3.63 -18.60 -2.82
N MET A 194 -2.54 -17.84 -2.97
CA MET A 194 -2.64 -16.38 -3.09
C MET A 194 -3.24 -16.00 -4.44
N PRO A 195 -4.32 -15.19 -4.45
CA PRO A 195 -4.93 -14.72 -5.68
C PRO A 195 -3.95 -13.86 -6.51
N ASN A 196 -4.00 -14.02 -7.82
CA ASN A 196 -3.20 -13.20 -8.72
C ASN A 196 -3.80 -11.79 -8.80
N ALA A 197 -3.07 -10.80 -8.33
CA ALA A 197 -3.53 -9.43 -8.28
C ALA A 197 -3.86 -8.85 -9.68
N ILE A 198 -3.07 -9.19 -10.69
CA ILE A 198 -3.27 -8.69 -12.06
C ILE A 198 -4.52 -9.30 -12.68
N GLU A 199 -4.71 -10.63 -12.56
CA GLU A 199 -5.90 -11.30 -13.05
C GLU A 199 -7.18 -10.76 -12.40
N LEU A 200 -7.12 -10.43 -11.10
CA LEU A 200 -8.25 -9.80 -10.40
C LEU A 200 -8.55 -8.40 -10.94
N LEU A 201 -7.54 -7.53 -11.12
CA LEU A 201 -7.75 -6.21 -11.72
C LEU A 201 -8.35 -6.32 -13.12
N GLU A 202 -7.82 -7.21 -13.96
CA GLU A 202 -8.37 -7.45 -15.31
C GLU A 202 -9.82 -7.96 -15.25
N SER A 203 -10.13 -8.85 -14.31
CA SER A 203 -11.51 -9.32 -14.10
C SER A 203 -12.48 -8.23 -13.64
N TYR A 204 -11.96 -7.19 -12.98
CA TYR A 204 -12.72 -5.98 -12.62
C TYR A 204 -12.80 -4.97 -13.77
N GLY A 205 -12.31 -5.33 -14.96
CA GLY A 205 -12.35 -4.49 -16.16
C GLY A 205 -11.27 -3.40 -16.19
N TYR A 206 -10.16 -3.60 -15.48
CA TYR A 206 -9.02 -2.71 -15.53
C TYR A 206 -8.05 -3.13 -16.64
N VAL A 207 -7.44 -2.15 -17.26
CA VAL A 207 -6.42 -2.35 -18.31
C VAL A 207 -5.10 -1.70 -17.90
N LEU A 208 -4.02 -2.38 -18.22
CA LEU A 208 -2.67 -1.85 -18.01
C LEU A 208 -2.45 -0.63 -18.90
N ARG A 209 -2.06 0.48 -18.30
CA ARG A 209 -1.67 1.70 -19.02
C ARG A 209 -0.17 1.80 -19.18
N GLU A 210 0.55 1.58 -18.11
CA GLU A 210 2.00 1.77 -18.13
C GLU A 210 2.68 0.97 -17.03
N ARG A 211 3.92 0.53 -17.31
CA ARG A 211 4.87 0.09 -16.30
C ARG A 211 5.80 1.25 -16.00
N VAL A 212 5.70 1.83 -14.81
CA VAL A 212 6.41 3.06 -14.44
C VAL A 212 7.82 2.77 -13.96
N GLU A 213 7.97 1.78 -13.11
CA GLU A 213 9.24 1.30 -12.56
C GLU A 213 9.33 -0.22 -12.69
N LYS A 214 10.38 -0.82 -12.12
CA LYS A 214 10.66 -2.25 -12.27
C LYS A 214 9.47 -3.14 -11.88
N ASN A 215 8.73 -2.75 -10.84
CA ASN A 215 7.64 -3.53 -10.28
C ASN A 215 6.34 -2.74 -10.14
N ASP A 216 6.30 -1.47 -10.54
CA ASP A 216 5.17 -0.57 -10.40
C ASP A 216 4.40 -0.45 -11.72
N TYR A 217 3.10 -0.70 -11.65
CA TYR A 217 2.20 -0.72 -12.80
C TYR A 217 1.00 0.16 -12.55
N VAL A 218 0.60 0.89 -13.59
CA VAL A 218 -0.59 1.74 -13.58
C VAL A 218 -1.72 1.07 -14.36
N TYR A 219 -2.86 0.94 -13.71
CA TYR A 219 -4.09 0.43 -14.30
C TYR A 219 -5.20 1.49 -14.22
N THR A 220 -6.04 1.54 -15.22
CA THR A 220 -7.29 2.32 -15.21
C THR A 220 -8.44 1.44 -15.66
N LYS A 221 -9.66 1.83 -15.28
CA LYS A 221 -10.87 1.18 -15.82
C LYS A 221 -10.83 1.24 -17.34
N GLY A 222 -11.06 0.12 -18.02
CA GLY A 222 -11.23 0.08 -19.47
C GLY A 222 -12.43 0.95 -19.89
N GLU A 223 -12.38 1.54 -21.08
CA GLU A 223 -13.58 2.10 -21.67
C GLU A 223 -14.54 0.93 -21.89
N THR A 224 -15.73 0.99 -21.30
CA THR A 224 -16.81 0.11 -21.74
C THR A 224 -17.16 0.61 -23.13
N ASP A 225 -17.00 -0.25 -24.15
CA ASP A 225 -17.57 0.05 -25.45
C ASP A 225 -19.04 0.39 -25.22
N ALA A 226 -19.36 1.67 -25.37
CA ALA A 226 -20.74 2.12 -25.28
C ALA A 226 -21.47 1.49 -26.47
N GLU A 227 -22.33 0.50 -26.19
CA GLU A 227 -23.30 0.01 -27.15
C GLU A 227 -24.31 1.10 -27.55
#